data_563f292be7e28ce6594b9c4ea1bb19a1
#
_entry.id   563f292be7e28ce6594b9c4ea1bb19a1
#
_cell.length_a   1.000
_cell.length_b   1.000
_cell.length_c   1.000
_cell.angle_alpha   90.00
_cell.angle_beta   90.00
_cell.angle_gamma   90.00
#
_symmetry.space_group_name_H-M   'P 1'
#
loop_
_entity.id
_entity.type
_entity.pdbx_description
1 polymer ?
#
loop_
_entity_poly.entity_id
_entity_poly.type
_entity_poly.pdbx_seq_one_letter_code
_entity_poly.pdbx_strand_id
1 'polypeptide(L)'
;LQLVTAPSSGTMLKSLVGGVGSVGFGLAAGLVCGFALSHLLRWKWIVPAGYESILTLGAIVLMVPGCDLVAPQSGILAVTIAGMVVGNRPITGDRELREFKDQLTLLMVAMLFVLLAANVRMDQVKALGWAGAGVVATLVLVVRPLGVLLSTAGSDLPMRDRFFLAWVAPRGIIAAAIASLTVQAMAEHNLPGGDMLRALVFLTITSTVVLAGLTARPVASLLRLRLPERNRVALLGAEALGRRLAAMLRDQNVSVVLLDSDPLRCSLCEAEGLQVVFGDALQDRTMMRAQFELVDSAIGITSNEHLNRRFTRVARESFRVPRAFIAITPGRAEQDRPVGHHHPPEPLFEVGHDLERWDVRVRQNAADLVYLVYQAPDNRPPPPAATEDTTSSRSKEMHIMMTVKRGTKVQPMSQKWAPKNGDIAGVLLHKPEREAALASLAAHGWIPPEDVVAPTKKRATTELPTIRPAKSLGEPPGSNP
;
A
#
# COMPACT_ATOMS: atom_id res chain seq x y z
N LEU A 1 -40.33 -9.64 0.04
CA LEU A 1 -40.96 -10.94 -0.08
C LEU A 1 -42.43 -10.86 0.32
N GLN A 2 -42.78 -10.24 1.45
CA GLN A 2 -44.17 -10.02 1.89
C GLN A 2 -45.01 -9.21 0.87
N LEU A 3 -44.37 -8.37 0.04
CA LEU A 3 -45.01 -7.60 -1.04
C LEU A 3 -45.48 -8.48 -2.22
N VAL A 4 -44.83 -9.62 -2.44
CA VAL A 4 -45.15 -10.54 -3.56
C VAL A 4 -46.23 -11.53 -3.21
N THR A 5 -46.38 -11.86 -1.92
CA THR A 5 -47.27 -12.94 -1.45
C THR A 5 -48.68 -12.50 -1.06
N ALA A 6 -48.95 -11.19 -0.91
CA ALA A 6 -50.28 -10.69 -0.52
C ALA A 6 -50.59 -9.35 -1.20
N PRO A 7 -51.33 -9.36 -2.33
CA PRO A 7 -51.60 -8.16 -3.14
C PRO A 7 -52.76 -7.29 -2.64
N SER A 8 -53.07 -7.23 -1.35
CA SER A 8 -54.07 -6.29 -0.83
C SER A 8 -53.41 -4.97 -0.41
N SER A 9 -53.99 -3.82 -0.78
CA SER A 9 -53.43 -2.49 -0.54
C SER A 9 -53.10 -2.18 0.93
N GLY A 10 -53.80 -2.82 1.87
CA GLY A 10 -53.53 -2.68 3.31
C GLY A 10 -52.32 -3.47 3.80
N THR A 11 -51.94 -4.57 3.17
CA THR A 11 -50.78 -5.38 3.49
C THR A 11 -49.48 -4.77 2.90
N MET A 12 -49.56 -4.11 1.74
CA MET A 12 -48.42 -3.38 1.17
C MET A 12 -47.94 -2.25 2.09
N LEU A 13 -48.86 -1.46 2.61
CA LEU A 13 -48.51 -0.36 3.50
C LEU A 13 -47.91 -0.87 4.83
N LYS A 14 -48.46 -1.92 5.42
CA LYS A 14 -47.89 -2.55 6.63
C LYS A 14 -46.52 -3.15 6.40
N SER A 15 -46.28 -3.79 5.26
CA SER A 15 -44.95 -4.36 4.90
C SER A 15 -43.90 -3.26 4.64
N LEU A 16 -44.29 -2.16 4.00
CA LEU A 16 -43.41 -0.99 3.82
C LEU A 16 -43.06 -0.32 5.15
N VAL A 17 -44.08 -0.08 6.02
CA VAL A 17 -43.85 0.52 7.35
C VAL A 17 -42.99 -0.40 8.22
N GLY A 18 -43.25 -1.73 8.19
CA GLY A 18 -42.42 -2.72 8.89
C GLY A 18 -40.97 -2.74 8.37
N GLY A 19 -40.75 -2.70 7.05
CA GLY A 19 -39.42 -2.64 6.44
C GLY A 19 -38.65 -1.36 6.79
N VAL A 20 -39.33 -0.20 6.72
CA VAL A 20 -38.74 1.08 7.14
C VAL A 20 -38.43 1.08 8.64
N GLY A 21 -39.33 0.49 9.45
CA GLY A 21 -39.10 0.32 10.89
C GLY A 21 -37.88 -0.55 11.22
N SER A 22 -37.72 -1.70 10.52
CA SER A 22 -36.55 -2.57 10.70
C SER A 22 -35.24 -1.89 10.29
N VAL A 23 -35.24 -1.11 9.20
CA VAL A 23 -34.11 -0.32 8.78
C VAL A 23 -33.78 0.78 9.82
N GLY A 24 -34.78 1.52 10.27
CA GLY A 24 -34.61 2.56 11.30
C GLY A 24 -34.06 2.00 12.61
N PHE A 25 -34.64 0.87 13.06
CA PHE A 25 -34.15 0.18 14.25
C PHE A 25 -32.72 -0.34 14.08
N GLY A 26 -32.37 -0.97 12.95
CA GLY A 26 -31.02 -1.46 12.66
C GLY A 26 -29.99 -0.35 12.65
N LEU A 27 -30.32 0.82 12.08
CA LEU A 27 -29.47 2.01 12.13
C LEU A 27 -29.24 2.50 13.57
N ALA A 28 -30.31 2.66 14.34
CA ALA A 28 -30.23 3.15 15.72
C ALA A 28 -29.45 2.18 16.61
N ALA A 29 -29.79 0.88 16.56
CA ALA A 29 -29.09 -0.16 17.31
C ALA A 29 -27.62 -0.27 16.94
N GLY A 30 -27.30 -0.20 15.64
CA GLY A 30 -25.92 -0.23 15.14
C GLY A 30 -25.09 0.97 15.62
N LEU A 31 -25.68 2.17 15.62
CA LEU A 31 -25.03 3.36 16.18
C LEU A 31 -24.77 3.19 17.68
N VAL A 32 -25.80 2.84 18.46
CA VAL A 32 -25.67 2.69 19.92
C VAL A 32 -24.63 1.62 20.28
N CYS A 33 -24.76 0.43 19.69
CA CYS A 33 -23.82 -0.67 19.95
C CYS A 33 -22.41 -0.36 19.45
N GLY A 34 -22.28 0.29 18.30
CA GLY A 34 -20.99 0.69 17.75
C GLY A 34 -20.27 1.73 18.64
N PHE A 35 -21.02 2.72 19.16
CA PHE A 35 -20.49 3.70 20.12
C PHE A 35 -20.11 3.02 21.45
N ALA A 36 -20.97 2.16 21.98
CA ALA A 36 -20.71 1.42 23.21
C ALA A 36 -19.45 0.53 23.08
N LEU A 37 -19.37 -0.25 22.00
CA LEU A 37 -18.22 -1.11 21.72
C LEU A 37 -16.93 -0.30 21.53
N SER A 38 -16.99 0.79 20.76
CA SER A 38 -15.86 1.70 20.56
C SER A 38 -15.36 2.34 21.87
N HIS A 39 -16.30 2.67 22.76
CA HIS A 39 -15.96 3.22 24.08
C HIS A 39 -15.34 2.14 24.97
N LEU A 40 -15.92 0.94 24.99
CA LEU A 40 -15.44 -0.19 25.77
C LEU A 40 -14.02 -0.62 25.37
N LEU A 41 -13.72 -0.67 24.07
CA LEU A 41 -12.40 -1.00 23.52
C LEU A 41 -11.31 0.06 23.87
N ARG A 42 -11.72 1.25 24.28
CA ARG A 42 -10.79 2.30 24.74
C ARG A 42 -10.37 2.14 26.20
N TRP A 43 -11.15 1.46 27.00
CA TRP A 43 -10.91 1.27 28.43
C TRP A 43 -10.01 0.07 28.68
N LYS A 44 -8.70 0.33 28.72
CA LYS A 44 -7.66 -0.69 28.98
C LYS A 44 -7.82 -1.44 30.31
N TRP A 45 -8.55 -0.86 31.26
CA TRP A 45 -8.82 -1.51 32.54
C TRP A 45 -9.89 -2.60 32.42
N ILE A 46 -10.82 -2.47 31.47
CA ILE A 46 -11.91 -3.46 31.26
C ILE A 46 -11.48 -4.49 30.21
N VAL A 47 -10.77 -4.04 29.15
CA VAL A 47 -10.33 -4.89 28.06
C VAL A 47 -8.80 -4.93 28.05
N PRO A 48 -8.19 -5.99 28.63
CA PRO A 48 -6.75 -6.20 28.55
C PRO A 48 -6.28 -6.33 27.10
N ALA A 49 -5.02 -5.95 26.83
CA ALA A 49 -4.42 -6.07 25.51
C ALA A 49 -4.46 -7.53 25.00
N GLY A 50 -4.89 -7.72 23.78
CA GLY A 50 -5.06 -9.04 23.15
C GLY A 50 -6.46 -9.64 23.22
N TYR A 51 -7.38 -9.07 24.03
CA TYR A 51 -8.76 -9.55 24.12
C TYR A 51 -9.75 -8.74 23.27
N GLU A 52 -9.31 -7.68 22.62
CA GLU A 52 -10.13 -6.80 21.77
C GLU A 52 -10.86 -7.57 20.66
N SER A 53 -10.16 -8.53 20.05
CA SER A 53 -10.70 -9.35 18.97
C SER A 53 -11.82 -10.28 19.44
N ILE A 54 -11.64 -10.91 20.59
CA ILE A 54 -12.64 -11.84 21.19
C ILE A 54 -13.88 -11.07 21.61
N LEU A 55 -13.69 -9.91 22.27
CA LEU A 55 -14.80 -9.06 22.69
C LEU A 55 -15.61 -8.57 21.48
N THR A 56 -14.92 -8.11 20.45
CA THR A 56 -15.57 -7.64 19.22
C THR A 56 -16.36 -8.76 18.55
N LEU A 57 -15.79 -9.95 18.44
CA LEU A 57 -16.50 -11.12 17.90
C LEU A 57 -17.72 -11.49 18.73
N GLY A 58 -17.58 -11.55 20.06
CA GLY A 58 -18.69 -11.82 20.97
C GLY A 58 -19.81 -10.78 20.84
N ALA A 59 -19.47 -9.50 20.74
CA ALA A 59 -20.43 -8.43 20.53
C ALA A 59 -21.20 -8.60 19.20
N ILE A 60 -20.53 -8.96 18.11
CA ILE A 60 -21.17 -9.21 16.80
C ILE A 60 -22.13 -10.40 16.90
N VAL A 61 -21.69 -11.53 17.48
CA VAL A 61 -22.48 -12.76 17.61
C VAL A 61 -23.72 -12.53 18.45
N LEU A 62 -23.69 -11.68 19.47
CA LEU A 62 -24.84 -11.33 20.30
C LEU A 62 -25.74 -10.27 19.64
N MET A 63 -25.16 -9.32 18.92
CA MET A 63 -25.89 -8.19 18.34
C MET A 63 -26.83 -8.62 17.20
N VAL A 64 -26.38 -9.55 16.33
CA VAL A 64 -27.21 -10.01 15.20
C VAL A 64 -28.52 -10.61 15.65
N PRO A 65 -28.52 -11.72 16.43
CA PRO A 65 -29.77 -12.31 16.88
C PRO A 65 -30.54 -11.37 17.82
N GLY A 66 -29.87 -10.58 18.66
CA GLY A 66 -30.53 -9.63 19.55
C GLY A 66 -31.33 -8.57 18.80
N CYS A 67 -30.81 -8.03 17.70
CA CYS A 67 -31.57 -7.11 16.85
C CYS A 67 -32.69 -7.80 16.08
N ASP A 68 -32.44 -9.00 15.57
CA ASP A 68 -33.42 -9.75 14.79
C ASP A 68 -34.65 -10.23 15.62
N LEU A 69 -34.48 -10.42 16.95
CA LEU A 69 -35.62 -10.69 17.87
C LEU A 69 -36.58 -9.50 17.99
N VAL A 70 -36.07 -8.27 17.90
CA VAL A 70 -36.87 -7.05 18.04
C VAL A 70 -37.46 -6.62 16.69
N ALA A 71 -36.62 -6.61 15.66
CA ALA A 71 -37.03 -6.23 14.31
C ALA A 71 -36.37 -7.20 13.29
N PRO A 72 -37.17 -8.05 12.63
CA PRO A 72 -36.65 -9.06 11.70
C PRO A 72 -35.73 -8.45 10.63
N GLN A 73 -34.59 -9.12 10.36
CA GLN A 73 -33.58 -8.74 9.37
C GLN A 73 -32.84 -7.42 9.65
N SER A 74 -32.94 -6.84 10.86
CA SER A 74 -32.24 -5.61 11.25
C SER A 74 -30.80 -5.85 11.69
N GLY A 75 -30.44 -7.09 12.08
CA GLY A 75 -29.13 -7.42 12.66
C GLY A 75 -27.97 -7.19 11.71
N ILE A 76 -28.13 -7.54 10.43
CA ILE A 76 -27.07 -7.30 9.41
C ILE A 76 -26.77 -5.81 9.25
N LEU A 77 -27.82 -4.99 9.20
CA LEU A 77 -27.66 -3.53 9.11
C LEU A 77 -27.03 -2.95 10.38
N ALA A 78 -27.46 -3.42 11.55
CA ALA A 78 -26.91 -2.99 12.83
C ALA A 78 -25.40 -3.28 12.92
N VAL A 79 -24.94 -4.48 12.55
CA VAL A 79 -23.52 -4.83 12.54
C VAL A 79 -22.74 -3.99 11.54
N THR A 80 -23.30 -3.72 10.37
CA THR A 80 -22.66 -2.88 9.35
C THR A 80 -22.41 -1.47 9.87
N ILE A 81 -23.42 -0.85 10.47
CA ILE A 81 -23.31 0.49 11.05
C ILE A 81 -22.36 0.50 12.25
N ALA A 82 -22.45 -0.49 13.14
CA ALA A 82 -21.53 -0.62 14.28
C ALA A 82 -20.07 -0.75 13.79
N GLY A 83 -19.83 -1.54 12.75
CA GLY A 83 -18.52 -1.68 12.12
C GLY A 83 -17.99 -0.37 11.54
N MET A 84 -18.85 0.44 10.91
CA MET A 84 -18.47 1.78 10.42
C MET A 84 -18.09 2.72 11.58
N VAL A 85 -18.83 2.70 12.68
CA VAL A 85 -18.56 3.52 13.87
C VAL A 85 -17.24 3.13 14.51
N VAL A 86 -17.01 1.84 14.72
CA VAL A 86 -15.79 1.30 15.32
C VAL A 86 -14.57 1.57 14.42
N GLY A 87 -14.70 1.32 13.10
CA GLY A 87 -13.63 1.49 12.14
C GLY A 87 -13.17 2.93 11.90
N ASN A 88 -14.05 3.92 12.18
CA ASN A 88 -13.72 5.35 12.04
C ASN A 88 -13.17 5.98 13.34
N ARG A 89 -13.04 5.22 14.41
CA ARG A 89 -12.53 5.72 15.70
C ARG A 89 -11.14 5.18 15.99
N PRO A 90 -10.25 5.99 16.59
CA PRO A 90 -8.95 5.50 17.04
C PRO A 90 -9.17 4.54 18.22
N ILE A 91 -8.80 3.29 18.05
CA ILE A 91 -8.90 2.22 19.04
C ILE A 91 -7.50 1.74 19.38
N THR A 92 -7.26 1.39 20.64
CA THR A 92 -6.02 0.74 21.07
C THR A 92 -6.02 -0.69 20.49
N GLY A 93 -4.92 -1.14 19.86
CA GLY A 93 -4.86 -2.47 19.22
C GLY A 93 -5.52 -2.56 17.82
N ASP A 94 -5.77 -1.42 17.15
CA ASP A 94 -6.43 -1.35 15.82
C ASP A 94 -5.78 -2.29 14.78
N ARG A 95 -4.46 -2.45 14.81
CA ARG A 95 -3.75 -3.33 13.88
C ARG A 95 -4.05 -4.81 14.13
N GLU A 96 -3.97 -5.27 15.37
CA GLU A 96 -4.22 -6.66 15.75
C GLU A 96 -5.67 -7.05 15.47
N LEU A 97 -6.61 -6.14 15.78
CA LEU A 97 -8.03 -6.32 15.48
C LEU A 97 -8.29 -6.41 13.97
N ARG A 98 -7.62 -5.61 13.14
CA ARG A 98 -7.74 -5.68 11.68
C ARG A 98 -7.17 -6.96 11.11
N GLU A 99 -5.98 -7.36 11.54
CA GLU A 99 -5.35 -8.61 11.11
C GLU A 99 -6.21 -9.82 11.46
N PHE A 100 -6.75 -9.87 12.69
CA PHE A 100 -7.70 -10.91 13.12
C PHE A 100 -8.97 -10.92 12.27
N LYS A 101 -9.60 -9.76 12.07
CA LYS A 101 -10.80 -9.61 11.26
C LYS A 101 -10.56 -10.09 9.82
N ASP A 102 -9.44 -9.74 9.22
CA ASP A 102 -9.13 -10.11 7.84
C ASP A 102 -8.92 -11.62 7.70
N GLN A 103 -8.23 -12.27 8.65
CA GLN A 103 -8.06 -13.72 8.70
C GLN A 103 -9.39 -14.44 8.90
N LEU A 104 -10.20 -13.96 9.85
CA LEU A 104 -11.53 -14.54 10.13
C LEU A 104 -12.46 -14.37 8.92
N THR A 105 -12.45 -13.22 8.28
CA THR A 105 -13.25 -12.96 7.07
C THR A 105 -12.85 -13.94 5.96
N LEU A 106 -11.56 -14.13 5.72
CA LEU A 106 -11.08 -15.08 4.69
C LEU A 106 -11.55 -16.51 5.00
N LEU A 107 -11.44 -16.94 6.26
CA LEU A 107 -11.88 -18.26 6.70
C LEU A 107 -13.40 -18.43 6.53
N MET A 108 -14.18 -17.46 7.01
CA MET A 108 -15.65 -17.51 6.93
C MET A 108 -16.13 -17.49 5.48
N VAL A 109 -15.52 -16.69 4.63
CA VAL A 109 -15.81 -16.63 3.19
C VAL A 109 -15.52 -17.96 2.53
N ALA A 110 -14.35 -18.55 2.80
CA ALA A 110 -13.98 -19.85 2.25
C ALA A 110 -14.95 -20.95 2.70
N MET A 111 -15.26 -21.00 4.00
CA MET A 111 -16.22 -21.95 4.57
C MET A 111 -17.62 -21.81 3.95
N LEU A 112 -18.09 -20.57 3.81
CA LEU A 112 -19.39 -20.30 3.20
C LEU A 112 -19.45 -20.79 1.75
N PHE A 113 -18.38 -20.54 0.95
CA PHE A 113 -18.34 -21.01 -0.44
C PHE A 113 -18.33 -22.53 -0.52
N VAL A 114 -17.60 -23.21 0.38
CA VAL A 114 -17.59 -24.68 0.44
C VAL A 114 -18.99 -25.23 0.78
N LEU A 115 -19.65 -24.68 1.80
CA LEU A 115 -21.01 -25.08 2.20
C LEU A 115 -22.03 -24.78 1.08
N LEU A 116 -21.89 -23.64 0.42
CA LEU A 116 -22.77 -23.27 -0.70
C LEU A 116 -22.57 -24.23 -1.88
N ALA A 117 -21.32 -24.57 -2.20
CA ALA A 117 -20.97 -25.53 -3.27
C ALA A 117 -21.49 -26.92 -2.96
N ALA A 118 -21.38 -27.37 -1.70
CA ALA A 118 -21.87 -28.69 -1.26
C ALA A 118 -23.39 -28.81 -1.34
N ASN A 119 -24.12 -27.72 -1.23
CA ASN A 119 -25.60 -27.70 -1.26
C ASN A 119 -26.18 -27.60 -2.69
N VAL A 120 -25.34 -27.49 -3.71
CA VAL A 120 -25.80 -27.42 -5.11
C VAL A 120 -25.88 -28.80 -5.73
N ARG A 121 -27.06 -29.10 -6.29
CA ARG A 121 -27.29 -30.33 -7.04
C ARG A 121 -26.94 -30.10 -8.52
N MET A 122 -26.01 -30.89 -9.02
CA MET A 122 -25.60 -30.80 -10.44
C MET A 122 -26.74 -31.07 -11.43
N ASP A 123 -27.73 -31.86 -11.02
CA ASP A 123 -28.93 -32.13 -11.83
C ASP A 123 -29.76 -30.88 -12.07
N GLN A 124 -29.87 -30.01 -11.04
CA GLN A 124 -30.57 -28.72 -11.15
C GLN A 124 -29.82 -27.75 -12.07
N VAL A 125 -28.48 -27.74 -11.99
CA VAL A 125 -27.64 -26.92 -12.90
C VAL A 125 -27.77 -27.39 -14.34
N LYS A 126 -27.77 -28.70 -14.58
CA LYS A 126 -27.97 -29.27 -15.92
C LYS A 126 -29.40 -28.99 -16.46
N ALA A 127 -30.42 -28.99 -15.60
CA ALA A 127 -31.77 -28.66 -15.98
C ALA A 127 -31.95 -27.21 -16.48
N LEU A 128 -31.08 -26.27 -16.05
CA LEU A 128 -31.07 -24.90 -16.55
C LEU A 128 -30.65 -24.80 -18.03
N GLY A 129 -29.86 -25.76 -18.53
CA GLY A 129 -29.44 -25.85 -19.93
C GLY A 129 -28.86 -24.55 -20.48
N TRP A 130 -29.07 -24.34 -21.78
CA TRP A 130 -28.61 -23.14 -22.48
C TRP A 130 -29.32 -21.84 -22.04
N ALA A 131 -30.55 -21.94 -21.52
CA ALA A 131 -31.27 -20.77 -20.99
C ALA A 131 -30.57 -20.18 -19.77
N GLY A 132 -30.09 -21.02 -18.84
CA GLY A 132 -29.31 -20.57 -17.69
C GLY A 132 -27.99 -19.94 -18.10
N ALA A 133 -27.26 -20.52 -19.06
CA ALA A 133 -26.05 -19.95 -19.62
C ALA A 133 -26.31 -18.58 -20.28
N GLY A 134 -27.43 -18.44 -21.02
CA GLY A 134 -27.87 -17.18 -21.60
C GLY A 134 -28.13 -16.08 -20.59
N VAL A 135 -28.80 -16.41 -19.47
CA VAL A 135 -29.01 -15.46 -18.37
C VAL A 135 -27.69 -15.01 -17.75
N VAL A 136 -26.77 -15.95 -17.45
CA VAL A 136 -25.44 -15.61 -16.93
C VAL A 136 -24.67 -14.74 -17.91
N ALA A 137 -24.66 -15.07 -19.19
CA ALA A 137 -23.99 -14.28 -20.22
C ALA A 137 -24.58 -12.86 -20.31
N THR A 138 -25.89 -12.70 -20.29
CA THR A 138 -26.55 -11.38 -20.29
C THR A 138 -26.19 -10.58 -19.04
N LEU A 139 -26.17 -11.21 -17.86
CA LEU A 139 -25.75 -10.56 -16.62
C LEU A 139 -24.31 -10.08 -16.66
N VAL A 140 -23.39 -10.86 -17.22
CA VAL A 140 -21.95 -10.55 -17.26
C VAL A 140 -21.63 -9.54 -18.36
N LEU A 141 -22.21 -9.69 -19.55
CA LEU A 141 -21.81 -8.92 -20.74
C LEU A 141 -22.65 -7.66 -20.95
N VAL A 142 -23.87 -7.58 -20.40
CA VAL A 142 -24.77 -6.45 -20.62
C VAL A 142 -25.07 -5.71 -19.32
N VAL A 143 -25.69 -6.39 -18.37
CA VAL A 143 -26.21 -5.73 -17.15
C VAL A 143 -25.06 -5.14 -16.32
N ARG A 144 -23.97 -5.84 -16.25
CA ARG A 144 -22.83 -5.45 -15.43
C ARG A 144 -22.02 -4.28 -16.02
N PRO A 145 -21.58 -4.32 -17.29
CA PRO A 145 -20.94 -3.16 -17.90
C PRO A 145 -21.82 -1.91 -17.85
N LEU A 146 -23.11 -2.07 -18.11
CA LEU A 146 -24.07 -0.96 -18.03
C LEU A 146 -24.14 -0.38 -16.61
N GLY A 147 -24.23 -1.26 -15.60
CA GLY A 147 -24.24 -0.83 -14.17
C GLY A 147 -22.98 -0.09 -13.79
N VAL A 148 -21.79 -0.58 -14.21
CA VAL A 148 -20.50 0.10 -13.90
C VAL A 148 -20.43 1.43 -14.65
N LEU A 149 -20.81 1.49 -15.92
CA LEU A 149 -20.80 2.75 -16.69
C LEU A 149 -21.71 3.80 -16.09
N LEU A 150 -22.91 3.40 -15.66
CA LEU A 150 -23.87 4.30 -15.00
C LEU A 150 -23.36 4.77 -13.63
N SER A 151 -22.82 3.87 -12.83
CA SER A 151 -22.33 4.22 -11.47
C SER A 151 -21.03 5.04 -11.49
N THR A 152 -20.24 4.95 -12.55
CA THR A 152 -19.02 5.74 -12.73
C THR A 152 -19.22 6.95 -13.63
N ALA A 153 -20.45 7.23 -14.05
CA ALA A 153 -20.78 8.44 -14.82
C ALA A 153 -20.43 9.68 -13.99
N GLY A 154 -19.62 10.58 -14.57
CA GLY A 154 -19.15 11.78 -13.87
C GLY A 154 -17.89 11.59 -12.99
N SER A 155 -17.29 10.40 -12.95
CA SER A 155 -15.97 10.21 -12.31
C SER A 155 -14.84 10.43 -13.33
N ASP A 156 -13.66 10.82 -12.84
CA ASP A 156 -12.45 11.01 -13.67
C ASP A 156 -11.76 9.67 -14.04
N LEU A 157 -12.44 8.54 -13.84
CA LEU A 157 -11.89 7.23 -14.17
C LEU A 157 -11.77 7.05 -15.68
N PRO A 158 -10.59 6.64 -16.18
CA PRO A 158 -10.42 6.35 -17.61
C PRO A 158 -11.26 5.15 -18.02
N MET A 159 -11.69 5.10 -19.27
CA MET A 159 -12.57 4.04 -19.79
C MET A 159 -11.95 2.64 -19.64
N ARG A 160 -10.63 2.52 -19.66
CA ARG A 160 -9.92 1.24 -19.44
C ARG A 160 -10.18 0.67 -18.06
N ASP A 161 -10.17 1.52 -17.04
CA ASP A 161 -10.43 1.12 -15.65
C ASP A 161 -11.90 0.73 -15.47
N ARG A 162 -12.83 1.44 -16.12
CA ARG A 162 -14.26 1.11 -16.10
C ARG A 162 -14.52 -0.26 -16.73
N PHE A 163 -13.90 -0.57 -17.86
CA PHE A 163 -14.01 -1.90 -18.47
C PHE A 163 -13.42 -3.00 -17.58
N PHE A 164 -12.29 -2.73 -16.93
CA PHE A 164 -11.70 -3.69 -16.02
C PHE A 164 -12.58 -3.93 -14.80
N LEU A 165 -13.14 -2.88 -14.20
CA LEU A 165 -14.10 -2.98 -13.11
C LEU A 165 -15.36 -3.75 -13.52
N ALA A 166 -15.88 -3.50 -14.71
CA ALA A 166 -17.01 -4.24 -15.25
C ALA A 166 -16.70 -5.73 -15.41
N TRP A 167 -15.49 -6.08 -15.78
CA TRP A 167 -15.07 -7.47 -15.99
C TRP A 167 -14.79 -8.22 -14.68
N VAL A 168 -14.00 -7.64 -13.77
CA VAL A 168 -13.44 -8.33 -12.60
C VAL A 168 -14.38 -8.36 -11.41
N ALA A 169 -15.39 -7.45 -11.30
CA ALA A 169 -16.25 -7.36 -10.12
C ALA A 169 -16.96 -8.71 -9.80
N PRO A 170 -16.52 -9.54 -8.85
CA PRO A 170 -17.17 -10.82 -8.53
C PRO A 170 -18.54 -10.57 -7.86
N ARG A 171 -19.47 -11.50 -8.05
CA ARG A 171 -20.74 -11.49 -7.30
C ARG A 171 -20.45 -11.77 -5.83
N GLY A 172 -21.00 -10.92 -4.96
CA GLY A 172 -20.79 -11.03 -3.53
C GLY A 172 -21.61 -12.15 -2.85
N ILE A 173 -21.17 -12.53 -1.68
CA ILE A 173 -21.80 -13.50 -0.77
C ILE A 173 -23.23 -13.10 -0.42
N ILE A 174 -23.50 -11.79 -0.38
CA ILE A 174 -24.84 -11.24 -0.07
C ILE A 174 -25.88 -11.74 -1.06
N ALA A 175 -25.54 -11.86 -2.35
CA ALA A 175 -26.46 -12.39 -3.36
C ALA A 175 -26.84 -13.86 -3.08
N ALA A 176 -25.87 -14.67 -2.62
CA ALA A 176 -26.12 -16.05 -2.23
C ALA A 176 -26.98 -16.17 -0.97
N ALA A 177 -26.73 -15.35 0.04
CA ALA A 177 -27.51 -15.32 1.27
C ALA A 177 -28.95 -14.89 1.02
N ILE A 178 -29.18 -13.81 0.25
CA ILE A 178 -30.52 -13.34 -0.12
C ILE A 178 -31.24 -14.40 -0.94
N ALA A 179 -30.56 -15.05 -1.90
CA ALA A 179 -31.20 -16.12 -2.67
C ALA A 179 -31.62 -17.30 -1.79
N SER A 180 -30.78 -17.71 -0.83
CA SER A 180 -31.12 -18.80 0.10
C SER A 180 -32.32 -18.45 0.97
N LEU A 181 -32.37 -17.23 1.52
CA LEU A 181 -33.54 -16.76 2.29
C LEU A 181 -34.79 -16.67 1.42
N THR A 182 -34.64 -16.22 0.16
CA THR A 182 -35.78 -16.16 -0.77
C THR A 182 -36.30 -17.55 -1.10
N VAL A 183 -35.44 -18.52 -1.34
CA VAL A 183 -35.82 -19.90 -1.62
C VAL A 183 -36.54 -20.54 -0.41
N GLN A 184 -36.04 -20.27 0.81
CA GLN A 184 -36.71 -20.75 2.02
C GLN A 184 -38.13 -20.17 2.18
N ALA A 185 -38.28 -18.86 2.00
CA ALA A 185 -39.58 -18.22 2.04
C ALA A 185 -40.52 -18.67 0.91
N MET A 186 -39.98 -18.97 -0.28
CA MET A 186 -40.78 -19.58 -1.37
C MET A 186 -41.29 -20.98 -0.96
N ALA A 187 -40.44 -21.77 -0.30
CA ALA A 187 -40.83 -23.11 0.18
C ALA A 187 -41.94 -23.04 1.27
N GLU A 188 -41.82 -22.11 2.21
CA GLU A 188 -42.86 -21.88 3.26
C GLU A 188 -44.22 -21.49 2.68
N HIS A 189 -44.25 -20.80 1.54
CA HIS A 189 -45.44 -20.38 0.84
C HIS A 189 -45.86 -21.32 -0.32
N ASN A 190 -45.24 -22.50 -0.45
CA ASN A 190 -45.46 -23.46 -1.53
C ASN A 190 -45.36 -22.87 -2.95
N LEU A 191 -44.51 -21.87 -3.14
CA LEU A 191 -44.24 -21.25 -4.46
C LEU A 191 -43.26 -22.09 -5.27
N PRO A 192 -43.56 -22.42 -6.53
CA PRO A 192 -42.66 -23.20 -7.39
C PRO A 192 -41.46 -22.37 -7.82
N GLY A 193 -40.34 -23.01 -8.16
CA GLY A 193 -39.16 -22.38 -8.79
C GLY A 193 -38.01 -22.04 -7.85
N GLY A 194 -38.11 -22.30 -6.54
CA GLY A 194 -37.06 -22.04 -5.57
C GLY A 194 -35.73 -22.73 -5.91
N ASP A 195 -35.80 -24.01 -6.29
CA ASP A 195 -34.59 -24.78 -6.68
C ASP A 195 -33.93 -24.24 -7.94
N MET A 196 -34.74 -23.80 -8.92
CA MET A 196 -34.22 -23.18 -10.14
C MET A 196 -33.56 -21.84 -9.85
N LEU A 197 -34.11 -21.01 -8.97
CA LEU A 197 -33.49 -19.76 -8.50
C LEU A 197 -32.17 -20.01 -7.81
N ARG A 198 -32.10 -21.01 -6.91
CA ARG A 198 -30.88 -21.41 -6.22
C ARG A 198 -29.80 -21.84 -7.22
N ALA A 199 -30.13 -22.72 -8.16
CA ALA A 199 -29.21 -23.19 -9.17
C ALA A 199 -28.69 -22.07 -10.08
N LEU A 200 -29.57 -21.13 -10.48
CA LEU A 200 -29.19 -19.98 -11.32
C LEU A 200 -28.24 -19.01 -10.61
N VAL A 201 -28.52 -18.69 -9.34
CA VAL A 201 -27.65 -17.80 -8.54
C VAL A 201 -26.27 -18.44 -8.31
N PHE A 202 -26.26 -19.73 -7.99
CA PHE A 202 -25.00 -20.46 -7.82
C PHE A 202 -24.21 -20.54 -9.13
N LEU A 203 -24.83 -20.87 -10.25
CA LEU A 203 -24.21 -20.90 -11.58
C LEU A 203 -23.61 -19.52 -11.89
N THR A 204 -24.35 -18.44 -11.61
CA THR A 204 -23.87 -17.07 -11.82
C THR A 204 -22.64 -16.75 -10.96
N ILE A 205 -22.67 -17.07 -9.67
CA ILE A 205 -21.56 -16.82 -8.75
C ILE A 205 -20.33 -17.61 -9.19
N THR A 206 -20.46 -18.92 -9.41
CA THR A 206 -19.35 -19.79 -9.79
C THR A 206 -18.74 -19.35 -11.12
N SER A 207 -19.58 -19.13 -12.14
CA SER A 207 -19.10 -18.70 -13.45
C SER A 207 -18.36 -17.35 -13.39
N THR A 208 -18.88 -16.38 -12.64
CA THR A 208 -18.25 -15.05 -12.52
C THR A 208 -16.95 -15.09 -11.72
N VAL A 209 -16.87 -15.88 -10.65
CA VAL A 209 -15.66 -16.03 -9.84
C VAL A 209 -14.57 -16.74 -10.64
N VAL A 210 -14.89 -17.85 -11.29
CA VAL A 210 -13.95 -18.62 -12.12
C VAL A 210 -13.46 -17.76 -13.29
N LEU A 211 -14.39 -17.10 -14.01
CA LEU A 211 -14.04 -16.24 -15.13
C LEU A 211 -13.14 -15.08 -14.69
N ALA A 212 -13.52 -14.35 -13.65
CA ALA A 212 -12.72 -13.25 -13.11
C ALA A 212 -11.36 -13.74 -12.61
N GLY A 213 -11.33 -14.85 -11.84
CA GLY A 213 -10.09 -15.40 -11.28
C GLY A 213 -9.07 -15.82 -12.36
N LEU A 214 -9.53 -16.47 -13.42
CA LEU A 214 -8.65 -16.94 -14.51
C LEU A 214 -8.24 -15.81 -15.47
N THR A 215 -9.14 -14.84 -15.70
CA THR A 215 -8.93 -13.83 -16.76
C THR A 215 -8.53 -12.46 -16.25
N ALA A 216 -8.54 -12.17 -14.92
CA ALA A 216 -8.19 -10.85 -14.39
C ALA A 216 -6.79 -10.40 -14.81
N ARG A 217 -5.78 -11.27 -14.71
CA ARG A 217 -4.40 -10.93 -15.10
C ARG A 217 -4.24 -10.66 -16.59
N PRO A 218 -4.69 -11.55 -17.51
CA PRO A 218 -4.61 -11.30 -18.95
C PRO A 218 -5.42 -10.07 -19.36
N VAL A 219 -6.61 -9.83 -18.81
CA VAL A 219 -7.43 -8.65 -19.10
C VAL A 219 -6.74 -7.37 -18.61
N ALA A 220 -6.20 -7.35 -17.40
CA ALA A 220 -5.41 -6.22 -16.89
C ALA A 220 -4.20 -5.92 -17.80
N SER A 221 -3.50 -6.96 -18.25
CA SER A 221 -2.37 -6.81 -19.18
C SER A 221 -2.81 -6.27 -20.55
N LEU A 222 -3.91 -6.77 -21.11
CA LEU A 222 -4.49 -6.33 -22.37
C LEU A 222 -4.91 -4.84 -22.32
N LEU A 223 -5.54 -4.44 -21.21
CA LEU A 223 -5.95 -3.06 -20.97
C LEU A 223 -4.78 -2.15 -20.54
N ARG A 224 -3.57 -2.71 -20.42
CA ARG A 224 -2.36 -2.02 -19.94
C ARG A 224 -2.55 -1.38 -18.55
N LEU A 225 -3.36 -1.99 -17.70
CA LEU A 225 -3.58 -1.62 -16.32
C LEU A 225 -2.47 -2.26 -15.45
N ARG A 226 -1.23 -1.88 -15.69
CA ARG A 226 -0.15 -2.25 -14.81
C ARG A 226 -0.15 -1.29 -13.63
N LEU A 227 0.01 -1.83 -12.43
CA LEU A 227 0.42 -1.00 -11.31
C LEU A 227 1.65 -0.20 -11.76
N PRO A 228 1.69 1.11 -11.51
CA PRO A 228 2.87 1.89 -11.81
C PRO A 228 4.08 1.15 -11.22
N GLU A 229 5.15 1.03 -12.01
CA GLU A 229 6.37 0.38 -11.54
C GLU A 229 6.78 1.04 -10.24
N ARG A 230 7.09 0.23 -9.24
CA ARG A 230 7.64 0.74 -7.99
C ARG A 230 8.97 1.38 -8.31
N ASN A 231 9.02 2.69 -8.36
CA ASN A 231 10.23 3.47 -8.66
C ASN A 231 10.47 4.58 -7.64
N ARG A 232 9.69 4.58 -6.54
CA ARG A 232 9.81 5.57 -5.49
C ARG A 232 10.74 5.09 -4.40
N VAL A 233 11.55 6.00 -3.89
CA VAL A 233 12.41 5.80 -2.72
C VAL A 233 11.79 6.54 -1.54
N ALA A 234 11.56 5.84 -0.44
CA ALA A 234 11.11 6.43 0.82
C ALA A 234 12.28 6.56 1.79
N LEU A 235 12.54 7.78 2.27
CA LEU A 235 13.57 8.08 3.26
C LEU A 235 12.94 8.44 4.59
N LEU A 236 13.34 7.76 5.65
CA LEU A 236 13.07 8.17 7.02
C LEU A 236 14.23 9.03 7.53
N GLY A 237 13.92 10.28 7.85
CA GLY A 237 14.87 11.28 8.36
C GLY A 237 15.13 12.40 7.34
N ALA A 238 14.68 13.60 7.69
CA ALA A 238 14.85 14.82 6.91
C ALA A 238 15.98 15.71 7.46
N GLU A 239 16.99 15.10 8.08
CA GLU A 239 18.25 15.76 8.46
C GLU A 239 19.02 16.23 7.21
N ALA A 240 20.04 17.03 7.37
CA ALA A 240 20.75 17.63 6.23
C ALA A 240 21.32 16.57 5.28
N LEU A 241 21.88 15.48 5.82
CA LEU A 241 22.40 14.36 5.04
C LEU A 241 21.28 13.64 4.29
N GLY A 242 20.11 13.41 4.94
CA GLY A 242 18.95 12.79 4.33
C GLY A 242 18.37 13.63 3.19
N ARG A 243 18.22 14.95 3.39
CA ARG A 243 17.80 15.89 2.34
C ARG A 243 18.79 15.90 1.16
N ARG A 244 20.10 15.88 1.46
CA ARG A 244 21.11 15.83 0.42
C ARG A 244 21.04 14.56 -0.43
N LEU A 245 20.84 13.40 0.21
CA LEU A 245 20.61 12.14 -0.49
C LEU A 245 19.33 12.19 -1.35
N ALA A 246 18.25 12.73 -0.80
CA ALA A 246 16.99 12.88 -1.52
C ALA A 246 17.13 13.80 -2.75
N ALA A 247 17.83 14.92 -2.61
CA ALA A 247 18.12 15.83 -3.71
C ALA A 247 18.94 15.15 -4.81
N MET A 248 19.98 14.41 -4.45
CA MET A 248 20.81 13.66 -5.41
C MET A 248 20.02 12.60 -6.19
N LEU A 249 19.13 11.89 -5.52
CA LEU A 249 18.25 10.90 -6.16
C LEU A 249 17.23 11.58 -7.08
N ARG A 250 16.61 12.68 -6.64
CA ARG A 250 15.66 13.47 -7.44
C ARG A 250 16.33 14.03 -8.70
N ASP A 251 17.53 14.59 -8.59
CA ASP A 251 18.28 15.17 -9.71
C ASP A 251 18.66 14.11 -10.76
N GLN A 252 18.64 12.83 -10.37
CA GLN A 252 18.80 11.68 -11.26
C GLN A 252 17.45 11.05 -11.70
N ASN A 253 16.32 11.80 -11.59
CA ASN A 253 14.97 11.39 -11.96
C ASN A 253 14.40 10.22 -11.15
N VAL A 254 14.84 10.02 -9.92
CA VAL A 254 14.22 9.07 -8.98
C VAL A 254 13.16 9.80 -8.17
N SER A 255 11.95 9.23 -8.12
CA SER A 255 10.89 9.77 -7.25
C SER A 255 11.24 9.49 -5.79
N VAL A 256 11.34 10.54 -4.97
CA VAL A 256 11.72 10.43 -3.56
C VAL A 256 10.64 11.05 -2.69
N VAL A 257 10.33 10.40 -1.56
CA VAL A 257 9.49 10.94 -0.49
C VAL A 257 10.22 10.80 0.84
N LEU A 258 10.33 11.91 1.58
CA LEU A 258 10.88 11.92 2.93
C LEU A 258 9.74 11.77 3.95
N LEU A 259 10.06 11.18 5.09
CA LEU A 259 9.17 11.10 6.26
C LEU A 259 9.93 11.63 7.48
N ASP A 260 9.33 12.59 8.18
CA ASP A 260 9.87 13.11 9.43
C ASP A 260 8.74 13.59 10.35
N SER A 261 8.97 13.53 11.64
CA SER A 261 8.04 14.03 12.66
C SER A 261 8.38 15.43 13.16
N ASP A 262 9.47 16.03 12.68
CA ASP A 262 9.88 17.39 13.00
C ASP A 262 9.34 18.38 11.95
N PRO A 263 8.44 19.31 12.33
CA PRO A 263 7.86 20.27 11.41
C PRO A 263 8.89 21.22 10.79
N LEU A 264 9.96 21.57 11.52
CA LEU A 264 11.03 22.43 10.98
C LEU A 264 11.81 21.72 9.88
N ARG A 265 12.13 20.44 10.06
CA ARG A 265 12.80 19.64 9.02
C ARG A 265 11.92 19.47 7.79
N CYS A 266 10.61 19.26 8.00
CA CYS A 266 9.65 19.17 6.90
C CYS A 266 9.59 20.48 6.10
N SER A 267 9.52 21.65 6.75
CA SER A 267 9.51 22.93 6.06
C SER A 267 10.79 23.21 5.26
N LEU A 268 11.95 22.75 5.74
CA LEU A 268 13.19 22.83 4.98
C LEU A 268 13.16 21.93 3.73
N CYS A 269 12.56 20.74 3.82
CA CYS A 269 12.36 19.88 2.65
C CYS A 269 11.48 20.55 1.60
N GLU A 270 10.37 21.17 2.02
CA GLU A 270 9.47 21.90 1.12
C GLU A 270 10.18 23.09 0.45
N ALA A 271 10.97 23.86 1.21
CA ALA A 271 11.76 24.96 0.68
C ALA A 271 12.82 24.50 -0.37
N GLU A 272 13.36 23.28 -0.21
CA GLU A 272 14.29 22.65 -1.17
C GLU A 272 13.54 21.93 -2.33
N GLY A 273 12.20 22.00 -2.39
CA GLY A 273 11.38 21.35 -3.41
C GLY A 273 11.39 19.82 -3.30
N LEU A 274 11.62 19.27 -2.12
CA LEU A 274 11.57 17.84 -1.83
C LEU A 274 10.18 17.45 -1.32
N GLN A 275 9.67 16.32 -1.77
CA GLN A 275 8.39 15.81 -1.27
C GLN A 275 8.60 15.23 0.12
N VAL A 276 7.85 15.74 1.10
CA VAL A 276 7.91 15.27 2.50
C VAL A 276 6.52 14.99 3.04
N VAL A 277 6.42 13.99 3.91
CA VAL A 277 5.22 13.66 4.66
C VAL A 277 5.52 13.81 6.14
N PHE A 278 4.89 14.83 6.74
CA PHE A 278 4.96 15.07 8.18
C PHE A 278 4.17 14.00 8.95
N GLY A 279 4.78 13.39 9.95
CA GLY A 279 4.16 12.43 10.86
C GLY A 279 5.10 11.34 11.36
N ASP A 280 4.59 10.50 12.25
CA ASP A 280 5.30 9.31 12.71
C ASP A 280 5.34 8.27 11.57
N ALA A 281 6.54 7.97 11.09
CA ALA A 281 6.77 7.05 9.98
C ALA A 281 6.46 5.57 10.31
N LEU A 282 6.21 5.24 11.58
CA LEU A 282 5.78 3.89 11.98
C LEU A 282 4.26 3.72 11.93
N GLN A 283 3.50 4.79 11.70
CA GLN A 283 2.05 4.73 11.56
C GLN A 283 1.66 4.42 10.12
N ASP A 284 0.77 3.46 9.95
CA ASP A 284 0.26 3.05 8.63
C ASP A 284 -0.35 4.23 7.84
N ARG A 285 -1.03 5.16 8.54
CA ARG A 285 -1.61 6.36 7.90
C ARG A 285 -0.54 7.25 7.27
N THR A 286 0.61 7.43 7.92
CA THR A 286 1.73 8.21 7.40
C THR A 286 2.34 7.53 6.18
N MET A 287 2.55 6.22 6.26
CA MET A 287 3.04 5.43 5.13
C MET A 287 2.09 5.41 3.94
N MET A 288 0.76 5.31 4.18
CA MET A 288 -0.24 5.42 3.11
C MET A 288 -0.21 6.79 2.43
N ARG A 289 -0.08 7.88 3.20
CA ARG A 289 0.07 9.24 2.64
C ARG A 289 1.35 9.38 1.81
N ALA A 290 2.42 8.70 2.19
CA ALA A 290 3.66 8.62 1.44
C ALA A 290 3.59 7.67 0.23
N GLN A 291 2.44 7.01 0.00
CA GLN A 291 2.18 6.08 -1.09
C GLN A 291 3.19 4.92 -1.13
N PHE A 292 3.35 4.24 0.01
CA PHE A 292 4.28 3.11 0.15
C PHE A 292 4.02 1.95 -0.81
N GLU A 293 2.85 1.88 -1.40
CA GLU A 293 2.51 0.93 -2.46
C GLU A 293 3.40 1.09 -3.71
N LEU A 294 3.89 2.32 -3.95
CA LEU A 294 4.76 2.67 -5.07
C LEU A 294 6.25 2.64 -4.70
N VAL A 295 6.56 2.37 -3.43
CA VAL A 295 7.95 2.37 -2.93
C VAL A 295 8.65 1.09 -3.33
N ASP A 296 9.80 1.25 -3.99
CA ASP A 296 10.74 0.18 -4.33
C ASP A 296 11.84 0.00 -3.27
N SER A 297 12.24 1.10 -2.65
CA SER A 297 13.32 1.11 -1.67
C SER A 297 12.97 1.96 -0.45
N ALA A 298 13.11 1.41 0.75
CA ALA A 298 12.93 2.11 2.03
C ALA A 298 14.30 2.32 2.69
N ILE A 299 14.63 3.56 3.04
CA ILE A 299 15.91 3.96 3.61
C ILE A 299 15.70 4.60 4.96
N GLY A 300 16.27 4.04 6.02
CA GLY A 300 16.34 4.67 7.34
C GLY A 300 17.70 5.33 7.54
N ILE A 301 17.71 6.68 7.60
CA ILE A 301 18.95 7.48 7.68
C ILE A 301 18.97 8.42 8.90
N THR A 302 18.11 8.18 9.89
CA THR A 302 18.15 8.96 11.13
C THR A 302 19.33 8.54 12.01
N SER A 303 19.68 9.40 12.97
CA SER A 303 20.66 9.07 14.02
C SER A 303 20.19 7.94 14.95
N ASN A 304 18.90 7.61 14.96
CA ASN A 304 18.34 6.52 15.77
C ASN A 304 18.24 5.21 15.00
N GLU A 305 19.23 4.34 15.18
CA GLU A 305 19.30 3.05 14.48
C GLU A 305 18.10 2.13 14.78
N HIS A 306 17.58 2.13 16.00
CA HIS A 306 16.39 1.32 16.35
C HIS A 306 15.15 1.79 15.57
N LEU A 307 15.00 3.10 15.40
CA LEU A 307 13.93 3.66 14.58
C LEU A 307 14.09 3.26 13.10
N ASN A 308 15.32 3.35 12.57
CA ASN A 308 15.64 2.94 11.21
C ASN A 308 15.31 1.45 10.98
N ARG A 309 15.66 0.58 11.91
CA ARG A 309 15.35 -0.86 11.87
C ARG A 309 13.84 -1.12 11.91
N ARG A 310 13.10 -0.46 12.81
CA ARG A 310 11.64 -0.61 12.91
C ARG A 310 10.95 -0.14 11.64
N PHE A 311 11.33 1.01 11.12
CA PHE A 311 10.79 1.56 9.89
C PHE A 311 10.97 0.60 8.70
N THR A 312 12.18 0.14 8.46
CA THR A 312 12.47 -0.79 7.35
C THR A 312 11.78 -2.13 7.52
N ARG A 313 11.57 -2.58 8.76
CA ARG A 313 10.78 -3.78 9.05
C ARG A 313 9.32 -3.58 8.68
N VAL A 314 8.67 -2.51 9.15
CA VAL A 314 7.27 -2.19 8.83
C VAL A 314 7.10 -2.01 7.33
N ALA A 315 8.02 -1.31 6.65
CA ALA A 315 8.00 -1.14 5.21
C ALA A 315 7.99 -2.50 4.45
N ARG A 316 8.77 -3.48 4.92
CA ARG A 316 8.82 -4.81 4.30
C ARG A 316 7.63 -5.68 4.66
N GLU A 317 7.24 -5.74 5.92
CA GLU A 317 6.18 -6.63 6.40
C GLU A 317 4.80 -6.16 5.99
N SER A 318 4.50 -4.86 6.16
CA SER A 318 3.16 -4.31 5.88
C SER A 318 2.98 -3.91 4.41
N PHE A 319 4.01 -3.34 3.78
CA PHE A 319 3.91 -2.81 2.41
C PHE A 319 4.70 -3.63 1.38
N ARG A 320 5.39 -4.70 1.81
CA ARG A 320 6.19 -5.60 0.95
C ARG A 320 7.19 -4.83 0.08
N VAL A 321 7.85 -3.83 0.66
CA VAL A 321 8.89 -3.07 -0.03
C VAL A 321 10.06 -4.00 -0.36
N PRO A 322 10.50 -4.10 -1.63
CA PRO A 322 11.50 -5.09 -2.04
C PRO A 322 12.87 -4.86 -1.42
N ARG A 323 13.31 -3.61 -1.32
CA ARG A 323 14.65 -3.25 -0.84
C ARG A 323 14.57 -2.36 0.39
N ALA A 324 15.42 -2.62 1.36
CA ALA A 324 15.50 -1.82 2.57
C ALA A 324 16.95 -1.58 2.96
N PHE A 325 17.27 -0.33 3.25
CA PHE A 325 18.60 0.13 3.62
C PHE A 325 18.55 0.82 4.97
N ILE A 326 19.56 0.61 5.79
CA ILE A 326 19.68 1.25 7.09
C ILE A 326 21.06 1.89 7.28
N ALA A 327 21.04 3.08 7.83
CA ALA A 327 22.22 3.70 8.38
C ALA A 327 22.63 3.00 9.69
N ILE A 328 23.89 2.55 9.78
CA ILE A 328 24.42 1.82 10.93
C ILE A 328 25.56 2.66 11.52
N THR A 329 25.52 2.88 12.83
CA THR A 329 26.55 3.61 13.56
C THR A 329 27.78 2.70 13.82
N PRO A 330 29.02 3.21 13.70
CA PRO A 330 30.22 2.46 13.99
C PRO A 330 30.22 1.88 15.42
N GLY A 331 30.66 0.62 15.58
CA GLY A 331 30.79 -0.07 16.87
C GLY A 331 29.54 -0.79 17.40
N ARG A 332 28.35 -0.65 16.80
CA ARG A 332 27.12 -1.38 17.17
C ARG A 332 26.71 -2.49 16.20
N ALA A 333 27.37 -2.59 15.07
CA ALA A 333 26.97 -3.49 13.98
C ALA A 333 26.95 -5.00 14.35
N GLU A 334 27.71 -5.43 15.34
CA GLU A 334 27.85 -6.85 15.69
C GLU A 334 26.91 -7.34 16.79
N GLN A 335 26.46 -6.48 17.70
CA GLN A 335 25.71 -6.88 18.89
C GLN A 335 24.22 -7.18 18.64
N ASP A 336 23.64 -6.69 17.56
CA ASP A 336 22.20 -6.79 17.25
C ASP A 336 21.91 -7.46 15.89
N ARG A 337 22.57 -8.58 15.59
CA ARG A 337 22.11 -9.42 14.46
C ARG A 337 20.80 -10.11 14.87
N PRO A 338 19.65 -9.72 14.33
CA PRO A 338 18.40 -10.38 14.67
C PRO A 338 18.44 -11.82 14.16
N VAL A 339 18.41 -12.75 15.10
CA VAL A 339 18.23 -14.18 14.84
C VAL A 339 16.82 -14.35 14.24
N GLY A 340 16.71 -14.84 13.02
CA GLY A 340 15.43 -15.29 12.46
C GLY A 340 14.79 -14.46 11.32
N HIS A 341 15.43 -13.45 10.77
CA HIS A 341 14.88 -12.73 9.62
C HIS A 341 15.40 -13.26 8.27
N HIS A 342 14.49 -13.69 7.41
CA HIS A 342 14.84 -14.26 6.08
C HIS A 342 15.59 -13.27 5.16
N HIS A 343 15.50 -11.95 5.38
CA HIS A 343 16.23 -10.93 4.63
C HIS A 343 16.51 -9.71 5.51
N PRO A 344 17.68 -9.57 6.13
CA PRO A 344 18.04 -8.36 6.88
C PRO A 344 18.14 -7.14 5.93
N PRO A 345 17.84 -5.91 6.43
CA PRO A 345 18.08 -4.70 5.66
C PRO A 345 19.57 -4.56 5.33
N GLU A 346 19.85 -3.94 4.17
CA GLU A 346 21.23 -3.72 3.74
C GLU A 346 21.81 -2.48 4.46
N PRO A 347 23.09 -2.55 4.87
CA PRO A 347 23.78 -1.35 5.35
C PRO A 347 23.81 -0.28 4.26
N LEU A 348 23.38 0.93 4.64
CA LEU A 348 23.47 2.11 3.81
C LEU A 348 24.91 2.62 3.84
N PHE A 349 25.45 2.98 2.69
CA PHE A 349 26.83 3.40 2.48
C PHE A 349 27.85 2.30 2.83
N GLU A 350 29.10 2.67 2.93
CA GLU A 350 30.12 1.79 3.50
C GLU A 350 30.03 1.80 5.03
N VAL A 351 30.21 0.66 5.66
CA VAL A 351 30.15 0.56 7.13
C VAL A 351 31.29 1.34 7.76
N GLY A 352 31.00 2.09 8.82
CA GLY A 352 31.98 2.81 9.60
C GLY A 352 32.00 4.33 9.41
N HIS A 353 31.09 4.89 8.61
CA HIS A 353 30.93 6.35 8.54
C HIS A 353 30.19 6.87 9.78
N ASP A 354 30.67 7.97 10.36
CA ASP A 354 29.97 8.74 11.38
C ASP A 354 28.96 9.67 10.68
N LEU A 355 27.71 9.25 10.64
CA LEU A 355 26.64 9.94 9.93
C LEU A 355 26.24 11.26 10.61
N GLU A 356 26.36 11.36 11.93
CA GLU A 356 26.10 12.62 12.66
C GLU A 356 27.15 13.67 12.29
N ARG A 357 28.41 13.26 12.20
CA ARG A 357 29.48 14.14 11.75
C ARG A 357 29.29 14.59 10.31
N TRP A 358 28.84 13.69 9.44
CA TRP A 358 28.53 14.04 8.04
C TRP A 358 27.31 14.95 7.93
N ASP A 359 26.28 14.76 8.75
CA ASP A 359 25.13 15.67 8.82
C ASP A 359 25.54 17.10 9.19
N VAL A 360 26.41 17.24 10.21
CA VAL A 360 26.96 18.54 10.60
C VAL A 360 27.77 19.18 9.46
N ARG A 361 28.60 18.41 8.77
CA ARG A 361 29.40 18.91 7.62
C ARG A 361 28.52 19.41 6.48
N VAL A 362 27.46 18.67 6.16
CA VAL A 362 26.48 19.09 5.13
C VAL A 362 25.76 20.36 5.57
N ARG A 363 25.33 20.43 6.83
CA ARG A 363 24.64 21.60 7.40
C ARG A 363 25.50 22.84 7.39
N GLN A 364 26.79 22.70 7.65
CA GLN A 364 27.75 23.79 7.66
C GLN A 364 28.35 24.11 6.29
N ASN A 365 27.82 23.48 5.23
CA ASN A 365 28.38 23.61 3.87
C ASN A 365 29.89 23.26 3.75
N ALA A 366 30.35 22.35 4.60
CA ALA A 366 31.74 21.85 4.61
C ALA A 366 31.93 20.58 3.76
N ALA A 367 30.91 20.15 3.04
CA ALA A 367 30.93 19.01 2.13
C ALA A 367 30.64 19.45 0.68
N ASP A 368 31.44 18.98 -0.27
CA ASP A 368 31.22 19.17 -1.70
C ASP A 368 30.70 17.90 -2.36
N LEU A 369 29.73 18.05 -3.28
CA LEU A 369 29.25 16.96 -4.10
C LEU A 369 30.06 16.85 -5.38
N VAL A 370 30.59 15.66 -5.65
CA VAL A 370 31.30 15.35 -6.88
C VAL A 370 30.75 14.05 -7.47
N TYR A 371 30.61 13.98 -8.77
CA TYR A 371 30.30 12.75 -9.49
C TYR A 371 31.56 12.12 -10.06
N LEU A 372 31.76 10.84 -9.78
CA LEU A 372 32.94 10.09 -10.22
C LEU A 372 32.50 8.89 -11.06
N VAL A 373 33.33 8.53 -12.03
CA VAL A 373 33.11 7.36 -12.90
C VAL A 373 34.08 6.27 -12.49
N TYR A 374 33.56 5.03 -12.38
CA TYR A 374 34.44 3.90 -12.10
C TYR A 374 35.12 3.39 -13.37
N GLN A 375 36.42 3.31 -13.33
CA GLN A 375 37.27 2.68 -14.35
C GLN A 375 38.23 1.74 -13.63
N ALA A 376 38.10 0.44 -13.89
CA ALA A 376 38.95 -0.55 -13.25
C ALA A 376 40.44 -0.23 -13.60
N PRO A 377 41.31 -0.14 -12.60
CA PRO A 377 42.74 0.05 -12.86
C PRO A 377 43.27 -1.16 -13.62
N ASP A 378 43.99 -0.91 -14.71
CA ASP A 378 44.64 -1.96 -15.50
C ASP A 378 45.50 -2.84 -14.59
N ASN A 379 45.24 -4.16 -14.60
CA ASN A 379 45.99 -5.20 -13.88
C ASN A 379 45.80 -5.35 -12.35
N ARG A 380 44.72 -4.87 -11.75
CA ARG A 380 44.36 -5.30 -10.38
C ARG A 380 42.97 -5.97 -10.35
N PRO A 381 42.82 -7.12 -9.65
CA PRO A 381 41.51 -7.64 -9.36
C PRO A 381 40.68 -6.59 -8.56
N PRO A 382 39.38 -6.52 -8.75
CA PRO A 382 38.55 -5.59 -7.99
C PRO A 382 38.82 -5.81 -6.49
N PRO A 383 38.94 -4.74 -5.69
CA PRO A 383 39.22 -4.85 -4.27
C PRO A 383 38.20 -5.78 -3.65
N PRO A 384 38.60 -6.76 -2.80
CA PRO A 384 37.65 -7.57 -2.07
C PRO A 384 36.78 -6.64 -1.22
N ALA A 385 35.50 -6.97 -1.10
CA ALA A 385 34.57 -6.27 -0.23
C ALA A 385 35.26 -6.05 1.14
N ALA A 386 35.47 -4.78 1.49
CA ALA A 386 36.25 -4.23 2.58
C ALA A 386 36.63 -5.19 3.73
N THR A 387 37.86 -5.61 3.77
CA THR A 387 38.54 -6.09 4.99
C THR A 387 38.92 -4.88 5.83
N GLU A 388 38.69 -4.98 7.13
CA GLU A 388 38.91 -3.95 8.15
C GLU A 388 40.42 -3.65 8.32
N ASP A 389 40.95 -2.69 7.58
CA ASP A 389 42.29 -2.14 7.81
C ASP A 389 42.23 -0.69 8.28
N THR A 390 43.09 -0.33 9.22
CA THR A 390 43.23 1.01 9.84
C THR A 390 43.39 2.17 8.86
N THR A 391 43.86 1.92 7.66
CA THR A 391 43.90 2.89 6.53
C THR A 391 42.51 3.29 6.07
N SER A 392 41.53 2.41 6.24
CA SER A 392 40.13 2.60 5.93
C SER A 392 39.43 3.66 6.83
N SER A 393 39.87 3.86 8.07
CA SER A 393 39.22 4.81 9.00
C SER A 393 39.39 6.26 8.55
N ARG A 394 40.56 6.65 8.10
CA ARG A 394 40.85 8.02 7.64
C ARG A 394 40.17 8.31 6.29
N SER A 395 40.08 7.33 5.42
CA SER A 395 39.35 7.44 4.15
C SER A 395 37.87 7.72 4.37
N LYS A 396 37.22 7.03 5.35
CA LYS A 396 35.82 7.21 5.72
C LYS A 396 35.49 8.58 6.31
N GLU A 397 36.49 9.28 6.81
CA GLU A 397 36.34 10.66 7.28
C GLU A 397 36.43 11.68 6.13
N MET A 398 37.14 11.38 5.06
CA MET A 398 37.36 12.30 3.95
C MET A 398 36.25 12.34 2.92
N HIS A 399 35.56 11.21 2.69
CA HIS A 399 34.47 11.12 1.72
C HIS A 399 33.41 10.12 2.15
N ILE A 400 32.20 10.26 1.58
CA ILE A 400 31.09 9.30 1.69
C ILE A 400 30.41 9.13 0.33
N MET A 401 30.31 7.89 -0.14
CA MET A 401 29.60 7.57 -1.37
C MET A 401 28.09 7.48 -1.09
N MET A 402 27.31 8.38 -1.68
CA MET A 402 25.88 8.52 -1.40
C MET A 402 25.01 7.70 -2.36
N THR A 403 25.27 7.82 -3.65
CA THR A 403 24.47 7.21 -4.71
C THR A 403 25.37 6.55 -5.73
N VAL A 404 24.81 5.52 -6.39
CA VAL A 404 25.48 4.90 -7.53
C VAL A 404 24.47 4.70 -8.66
N LYS A 405 24.93 4.96 -9.88
CA LYS A 405 24.16 4.81 -11.12
C LYS A 405 24.83 3.80 -12.01
N ARG A 406 24.08 2.77 -12.42
CA ARG A 406 24.49 1.79 -13.43
C ARG A 406 23.49 1.79 -14.59
N GLY A 407 23.91 2.29 -15.74
CA GLY A 407 23.01 2.53 -16.86
C GLY A 407 21.90 3.50 -16.52
N THR A 408 20.64 3.05 -16.52
CA THR A 408 19.48 3.86 -16.15
C THR A 408 19.07 3.72 -14.68
N LYS A 409 19.58 2.72 -13.96
CA LYS A 409 19.22 2.45 -12.56
C LYS A 409 20.09 3.26 -11.62
N VAL A 410 19.43 4.03 -10.76
CA VAL A 410 20.02 4.79 -9.66
C VAL A 410 19.57 4.18 -8.35
N GLN A 411 20.48 4.04 -7.41
CA GLN A 411 20.19 3.56 -6.07
C GLN A 411 21.14 4.18 -5.04
N PRO A 412 20.79 4.16 -3.74
CA PRO A 412 21.74 4.52 -2.70
C PRO A 412 22.92 3.55 -2.69
N MET A 413 24.09 4.05 -2.34
CA MET A 413 25.27 3.22 -2.17
C MET A 413 25.05 2.25 -1.01
N SER A 414 25.40 0.98 -1.19
CA SER A 414 25.36 -0.05 -0.15
C SER A 414 26.65 -0.83 -0.11
N GLN A 415 26.96 -1.42 1.03
CA GLN A 415 28.18 -2.23 1.22
C GLN A 415 28.27 -3.41 0.24
N LYS A 416 27.15 -3.93 -0.23
CA LYS A 416 27.11 -5.07 -1.17
C LYS A 416 27.35 -4.67 -2.62
N TRP A 417 27.50 -3.37 -2.91
CA TRP A 417 27.70 -2.91 -4.27
C TRP A 417 29.12 -3.21 -4.75
N ALA A 418 29.23 -3.98 -5.82
CA ALA A 418 30.48 -4.22 -6.52
C ALA A 418 30.56 -3.29 -7.74
N PRO A 419 31.55 -2.37 -7.82
CA PRO A 419 31.69 -1.43 -8.94
C PRO A 419 32.01 -2.16 -10.25
N LYS A 420 31.47 -1.60 -11.35
CA LYS A 420 31.77 -2.03 -12.74
C LYS A 420 32.14 -0.82 -13.58
N ASN A 421 32.94 -1.04 -14.61
CA ASN A 421 33.35 0.02 -15.53
C ASN A 421 32.14 0.79 -16.07
N GLY A 422 32.17 2.11 -15.96
CA GLY A 422 31.13 3.02 -16.36
C GLY A 422 30.05 3.28 -15.30
N ASP A 423 30.15 2.72 -14.08
CA ASP A 423 29.29 3.12 -12.96
C ASP A 423 29.61 4.56 -12.55
N ILE A 424 28.60 5.34 -12.22
CA ILE A 424 28.74 6.73 -11.78
C ILE A 424 28.36 6.81 -10.30
N ALA A 425 29.26 7.25 -9.45
CA ALA A 425 28.99 7.47 -8.03
C ALA A 425 28.85 8.97 -7.73
N GLY A 426 27.84 9.32 -6.93
CA GLY A 426 27.72 10.62 -6.30
C GLY A 426 28.36 10.59 -4.92
N VAL A 427 29.41 11.35 -4.72
CA VAL A 427 30.27 11.33 -3.53
C VAL A 427 30.27 12.69 -2.86
N LEU A 428 30.10 12.73 -1.54
CA LEU A 428 30.36 13.91 -0.74
C LEU A 428 31.80 13.88 -0.25
N LEU A 429 32.51 14.96 -0.51
CA LEU A 429 33.90 15.16 -0.09
C LEU A 429 33.96 16.21 1.00
N HIS A 430 34.76 15.98 2.05
CA HIS A 430 35.07 16.99 3.05
C HIS A 430 35.96 18.07 2.43
N LYS A 431 35.48 19.32 2.37
CA LYS A 431 36.19 20.42 1.66
C LYS A 431 37.65 20.59 2.03
N PRO A 432 38.06 20.59 3.32
CA PRO A 432 39.46 20.74 3.70
C PRO A 432 40.37 19.62 3.23
N GLU A 433 39.83 18.43 2.96
CA GLU A 433 40.59 17.23 2.59
C GLU A 433 40.25 16.75 1.16
N ARG A 434 39.69 17.64 0.34
CA ARG A 434 39.17 17.31 -0.99
C ARG A 434 40.21 16.64 -1.90
N GLU A 435 41.43 17.18 -1.97
CA GLU A 435 42.48 16.63 -2.83
C GLU A 435 42.91 15.23 -2.37
N ALA A 436 43.08 15.04 -1.05
CA ALA A 436 43.45 13.75 -0.49
C ALA A 436 42.32 12.71 -0.71
N ALA A 437 41.05 13.12 -0.58
CA ALA A 437 39.89 12.26 -0.85
C ALA A 437 39.84 11.83 -2.32
N LEU A 438 40.04 12.77 -3.26
CA LEU A 438 40.06 12.44 -4.69
C LEU A 438 41.25 11.52 -5.05
N ALA A 439 42.42 11.74 -4.49
CA ALA A 439 43.59 10.86 -4.69
C ALA A 439 43.29 9.44 -4.16
N SER A 440 42.68 9.31 -2.99
CA SER A 440 42.29 8.03 -2.43
C SER A 440 41.25 7.31 -3.31
N LEU A 441 40.25 8.03 -3.81
CA LEU A 441 39.20 7.47 -4.69
C LEU A 441 39.78 7.06 -6.05
N ALA A 442 40.69 7.86 -6.62
CA ALA A 442 41.34 7.54 -7.87
C ALA A 442 42.21 6.26 -7.76
N ALA A 443 42.88 6.05 -6.61
CA ALA A 443 43.61 4.81 -6.35
C ALA A 443 42.70 3.55 -6.33
N HIS A 444 41.39 3.74 -6.08
CA HIS A 444 40.37 2.68 -6.11
C HIS A 444 39.59 2.65 -7.44
N GLY A 445 40.00 3.40 -8.44
CA GLY A 445 39.41 3.41 -9.78
C GLY A 445 38.24 4.38 -9.96
N TRP A 446 37.99 5.28 -9.01
CA TRP A 446 36.99 6.33 -9.13
C TRP A 446 37.61 7.64 -9.58
N ILE A 447 37.38 8.00 -10.84
CA ILE A 447 38.01 9.19 -11.48
C ILE A 447 36.96 10.23 -11.87
N PRO A 448 37.30 11.53 -11.93
CA PRO A 448 36.40 12.56 -12.44
C PRO A 448 35.97 12.28 -13.89
N PRO A 449 34.74 12.63 -14.30
CA PRO A 449 34.26 12.37 -15.66
C PRO A 449 35.05 13.14 -16.76
N GLU A 450 35.75 14.19 -16.42
CA GLU A 450 36.60 14.95 -17.32
C GLU A 450 37.84 14.16 -17.73
N ASP A 451 38.31 13.23 -16.92
CA ASP A 451 39.45 12.36 -17.17
C ASP A 451 39.06 11.06 -17.92
N VAL A 452 37.79 10.85 -18.17
CA VAL A 452 37.30 9.69 -18.93
C VAL A 452 37.41 9.99 -20.42
N VAL A 453 38.37 9.39 -21.11
CA VAL A 453 38.45 9.41 -22.59
C VAL A 453 37.17 8.76 -23.16
N ALA A 454 36.23 9.60 -23.58
CA ALA A 454 34.96 9.15 -24.15
C ALA A 454 35.20 8.44 -25.50
N PRO A 455 34.61 7.24 -25.71
CA PRO A 455 34.43 6.76 -27.08
C PRO A 455 33.39 7.66 -27.76
N THR A 456 33.82 8.34 -28.80
CA THR A 456 33.04 9.24 -29.65
C THR A 456 31.74 8.55 -30.12
N LYS A 457 30.59 8.94 -29.58
CA LYS A 457 29.28 8.65 -30.15
C LYS A 457 28.42 9.91 -30.25
N LYS A 458 27.98 10.17 -31.50
CA LYS A 458 27.18 11.29 -31.98
C LYS A 458 26.01 11.65 -31.02
N ARG A 459 25.92 12.94 -30.71
CA ARG A 459 24.73 13.58 -30.09
C ARG A 459 23.54 13.42 -31.04
N ALA A 460 22.48 12.76 -30.55
CA ALA A 460 21.14 12.96 -31.03
C ALA A 460 20.46 13.97 -30.10
N THR A 461 20.19 15.13 -30.62
CA THR A 461 19.38 16.18 -29.98
C THR A 461 17.96 15.67 -29.84
N THR A 462 17.54 15.35 -28.62
CA THR A 462 16.12 15.11 -28.33
C THR A 462 15.61 16.27 -27.50
N GLU A 463 14.76 17.06 -28.11
CA GLU A 463 14.04 18.17 -27.47
C GLU A 463 13.19 17.65 -26.31
N LEU A 464 13.29 18.31 -25.16
CA LEU A 464 12.47 18.07 -23.97
C LEU A 464 11.02 18.49 -24.24
N PRO A 465 10.02 17.68 -23.92
CA PRO A 465 8.63 18.12 -24.00
C PRO A 465 8.33 19.15 -22.89
N THR A 466 7.87 20.31 -23.31
CA THR A 466 7.38 21.41 -22.46
C THR A 466 6.17 20.94 -21.65
N ILE A 467 6.31 20.93 -20.32
CA ILE A 467 5.20 20.71 -19.39
C ILE A 467 4.41 22.01 -19.28
N ARG A 468 3.14 22.01 -19.71
CA ARG A 468 2.21 23.11 -19.48
C ARG A 468 1.87 23.22 -17.99
N PRO A 469 1.89 24.43 -17.38
CA PRO A 469 1.48 24.61 -16.00
C PRO A 469 -0.02 24.35 -15.84
N ALA A 470 -0.41 23.69 -14.74
CA ALA A 470 -1.79 23.45 -14.37
C ALA A 470 -2.51 24.79 -14.12
N LYS A 471 -3.73 24.91 -14.67
CA LYS A 471 -4.62 26.04 -14.45
C LYS A 471 -4.90 26.22 -12.96
N SER A 472 -4.64 27.44 -12.45
CA SER A 472 -5.04 27.91 -11.14
C SER A 472 -6.56 27.83 -10.98
N LEU A 473 -7.02 27.19 -9.90
CA LEU A 473 -8.41 27.25 -9.44
C LEU A 473 -8.76 28.70 -9.03
N GLY A 474 -9.89 29.18 -9.54
CA GLY A 474 -10.36 30.54 -9.39
C GLY A 474 -10.59 30.97 -7.95
N GLU A 475 -10.36 32.24 -7.72
CA GLU A 475 -10.69 32.99 -6.52
C GLU A 475 -12.23 33.04 -6.26
N PRO A 476 -12.66 33.04 -4.99
CA PRO A 476 -14.07 33.27 -4.65
C PRO A 476 -14.45 34.74 -4.88
N PRO A 477 -15.71 35.03 -5.26
CA PRO A 477 -16.14 36.38 -5.56
C PRO A 477 -16.18 37.27 -4.30
N GLY A 478 -15.56 38.44 -4.42
CA GLY A 478 -15.43 39.44 -3.39
C GLY A 478 -16.76 40.05 -2.97
N SER A 479 -16.84 40.33 -1.67
CA SER A 479 -17.77 41.31 -1.06
C SER A 479 -17.29 42.71 -1.41
N ASN A 480 -18.15 43.50 -2.02
CA ASN A 480 -18.01 44.96 -2.14
C ASN A 480 -19.02 45.69 -1.24
N PRO A 481 -18.76 46.93 -0.86
CA PRO A 481 -18.99 47.56 0.41
C PRO A 481 -20.44 47.90 0.73
#